data_c173029d978e797ccc2083f16791fdc0
#
_entry.id   c173029d978e797ccc2083f16791fdc0
#
_cell.length_a   1.000
_cell.length_b   1.000
_cell.length_c   1.000
_cell.angle_alpha   90.00
_cell.angle_beta   90.00
_cell.angle_gamma   90.00
#
_symmetry.space_group_name_H-M   'P 1'
#
loop_
_entity.id
_entity.type
_entity.pdbx_description
1 polymer ?
#
loop_
_entity_poly.entity_id
_entity_poly.type
_entity_poly.pdbx_seq_one_letter_code
_entity_poly.pdbx_strand_id
1 'polypeptide(L)'
;MRIGIALNLLAPDNGGVTNYVLTLLRHWPEYAPQHRMVLFSFAHNEPLLATLPPECRRDEIRLQTQEEALAHFDKIDVYFCPFGTLWPRPLRKPSVLTFHDMQERFYPEFFTPKEMEERFFHYDWSLRMADAVVAISAFTRDMAVQLAGASRRKFHIVHHVPDILPPPLKPAGWTTAMENRPFVFYPANFWRHKNHLRLLAAMTQVAGRNPAIALVCTGSLLGREAEWHEAVRAADVSDRVLHLGKVPRAEISWLYQHARALVFPSLFEGFGIPLIEAMQAGCPIACGQNTSQPDVARESALYFDAENPASIAAAMVRIVEDTPLRNRLVEAGRARLQAFSVRNLIEGHLAAFATARRRYNPLRAWYNERVRLPRSLQPRTKLTPREIRVAARLLSLRAKRIKEYEFAAPFPDRPLGAPVRVDLNRA
;
A
#
# COMPACT_ATOMS: atom_id res chain seq x y z
N MET A 1 -17.88 -3.43 22.45
CA MET A 1 -17.35 -2.07 22.26
C MET A 1 -18.10 -1.39 21.15
N ARG A 2 -18.27 -0.06 21.27
CA ARG A 2 -18.73 0.81 20.18
C ARG A 2 -17.47 1.48 19.59
N ILE A 3 -17.19 1.20 18.33
CA ILE A 3 -15.96 1.64 17.66
C ILE A 3 -16.36 2.68 16.63
N GLY A 4 -16.01 3.95 16.87
CA GLY A 4 -16.21 5.02 15.90
C GLY A 4 -15.17 4.92 14.79
N ILE A 5 -15.59 4.89 13.53
CA ILE A 5 -14.68 4.88 12.37
C ILE A 5 -14.80 6.19 11.58
N ALA A 6 -13.67 6.86 11.35
CA ALA A 6 -13.59 8.07 10.53
C ALA A 6 -13.64 7.70 9.04
N LEU A 7 -14.60 8.27 8.30
CA LEU A 7 -14.75 8.03 6.85
C LEU A 7 -14.49 9.29 6.00
N ASN A 8 -13.90 10.32 6.61
CA ASN A 8 -13.62 11.61 5.98
C ASN A 8 -12.83 11.55 4.67
N LEU A 9 -12.01 10.51 4.47
CA LEU A 9 -11.23 10.29 3.25
C LEU A 9 -11.67 9.03 2.48
N LEU A 10 -12.84 8.46 2.81
CA LEU A 10 -13.39 7.34 2.04
C LEU A 10 -13.90 7.86 0.68
N ALA A 11 -13.17 7.56 -0.39
CA ALA A 11 -13.48 8.00 -1.75
C ALA A 11 -13.04 6.94 -2.78
N PRO A 12 -13.67 6.87 -3.98
CA PRO A 12 -13.31 5.89 -5.01
C PRO A 12 -11.84 5.97 -5.45
N ASP A 13 -11.28 7.17 -5.45
CA ASP A 13 -9.92 7.42 -5.95
C ASP A 13 -8.81 7.00 -4.97
N ASN A 14 -9.16 6.65 -3.72
CA ASN A 14 -8.20 6.16 -2.72
C ASN A 14 -7.87 4.65 -2.86
N GLY A 15 -8.33 4.01 -3.95
CA GLY A 15 -7.90 2.69 -4.40
C GLY A 15 -7.87 1.61 -3.30
N GLY A 16 -6.69 1.07 -3.02
CA GLY A 16 -6.52 -0.02 -2.06
C GLY A 16 -6.93 0.30 -0.63
N VAL A 17 -6.86 1.58 -0.20
CA VAL A 17 -7.29 1.98 1.15
C VAL A 17 -8.82 1.98 1.26
N THR A 18 -9.52 2.41 0.20
CA THR A 18 -10.98 2.33 0.13
C THR A 18 -11.46 0.88 0.21
N ASN A 19 -10.87 -0.01 -0.60
CA ASN A 19 -11.21 -1.44 -0.58
C ASN A 19 -10.95 -2.06 0.80
N TYR A 20 -9.84 -1.73 1.44
CA TYR A 20 -9.54 -2.19 2.80
C TYR A 20 -10.62 -1.79 3.80
N VAL A 21 -11.07 -0.53 3.79
CA VAL A 21 -12.11 -0.04 4.69
C VAL A 21 -13.45 -0.72 4.40
N LEU A 22 -13.84 -0.83 3.13
CA LEU A 22 -15.09 -1.51 2.74
C LEU A 22 -15.07 -2.99 3.09
N THR A 23 -13.93 -3.69 2.90
CA THR A 23 -13.77 -5.10 3.30
C THR A 23 -13.92 -5.24 4.82
N LEU A 24 -13.28 -4.37 5.60
CA LEU A 24 -13.41 -4.36 7.05
C LEU A 24 -14.88 -4.17 7.48
N LEU A 25 -15.57 -3.17 6.92
CA LEU A 25 -16.97 -2.88 7.26
C LEU A 25 -17.91 -4.01 6.85
N ARG A 26 -17.76 -4.56 5.64
CA ARG A 26 -18.60 -5.64 5.10
C ARG A 26 -18.58 -6.88 5.96
N HIS A 27 -17.42 -7.26 6.44
CA HIS A 27 -17.26 -8.50 7.20
C HIS A 27 -17.33 -8.33 8.72
N TRP A 28 -17.41 -7.08 9.20
CA TRP A 28 -17.47 -6.83 10.65
C TRP A 28 -18.64 -7.52 11.36
N PRO A 29 -19.89 -7.49 10.84
CA PRO A 29 -21.02 -8.13 11.50
C PRO A 29 -20.87 -9.65 11.65
N GLU A 30 -20.21 -10.31 10.71
CA GLU A 30 -19.98 -11.75 10.73
C GLU A 30 -18.92 -12.17 11.77
N TYR A 31 -17.77 -11.46 11.78
CA TYR A 31 -16.60 -11.88 12.57
C TYR A 31 -16.51 -11.20 13.94
N ALA A 32 -17.23 -10.13 14.18
CA ALA A 32 -17.22 -9.38 15.44
C ALA A 32 -18.61 -8.87 15.86
N PRO A 33 -19.68 -9.71 15.85
CA PRO A 33 -21.07 -9.28 16.09
C PRO A 33 -21.29 -8.65 17.46
N GLN A 34 -20.43 -8.97 18.44
CA GLN A 34 -20.47 -8.41 19.80
C GLN A 34 -19.91 -6.99 19.89
N HIS A 35 -19.37 -6.44 18.79
CA HIS A 35 -18.81 -5.10 18.71
C HIS A 35 -19.51 -4.31 17.60
N ARG A 36 -19.88 -3.05 17.89
CA ARG A 36 -20.57 -2.17 16.93
C ARG A 36 -19.62 -1.19 16.30
N MET A 37 -19.69 -1.04 14.96
CA MET A 37 -19.09 0.06 14.23
C MET A 37 -20.07 1.23 14.20
N VAL A 38 -19.61 2.41 14.62
CA VAL A 38 -20.30 3.69 14.50
C VAL A 38 -19.63 4.47 13.37
N LEU A 39 -20.32 4.63 12.24
CA LEU A 39 -19.75 5.23 11.04
C LEU A 39 -19.86 6.75 11.11
N PHE A 40 -18.73 7.46 11.11
CA PHE A 40 -18.68 8.92 10.98
C PHE A 40 -18.51 9.25 9.49
N SER A 41 -19.65 9.42 8.80
CA SER A 41 -19.73 9.55 7.34
C SER A 41 -20.05 10.98 6.89
N PHE A 42 -19.80 11.24 5.60
CA PHE A 42 -20.11 12.49 4.91
C PHE A 42 -20.93 12.21 3.64
N ALA A 43 -21.54 13.24 3.04
CA ALA A 43 -22.34 13.09 1.85
C ALA A 43 -21.59 12.37 0.70
N HIS A 44 -20.31 12.66 0.51
CA HIS A 44 -19.48 12.07 -0.55
C HIS A 44 -19.19 10.58 -0.36
N ASN A 45 -19.41 10.02 0.84
CA ASN A 45 -19.22 8.58 1.08
C ASN A 45 -20.40 7.73 0.60
N GLU A 46 -21.58 8.35 0.39
CA GLU A 46 -22.82 7.61 0.09
C GLU A 46 -22.72 6.62 -1.07
N PRO A 47 -22.09 6.95 -2.23
CA PRO A 47 -21.99 5.99 -3.33
C PRO A 47 -21.24 4.70 -2.95
N LEU A 48 -20.27 4.79 -2.07
CA LEU A 48 -19.50 3.63 -1.57
C LEU A 48 -20.25 2.89 -0.46
N LEU A 49 -20.83 3.63 0.49
CA LEU A 49 -21.57 3.02 1.60
C LEU A 49 -22.83 2.32 1.15
N ALA A 50 -23.46 2.77 0.07
CA ALA A 50 -24.62 2.10 -0.55
C ALA A 50 -24.28 0.69 -1.09
N THR A 51 -23.01 0.37 -1.30
CA THR A 51 -22.56 -0.97 -1.72
C THR A 51 -22.45 -1.96 -0.56
N LEU A 52 -22.57 -1.49 0.69
CA LEU A 52 -22.50 -2.32 1.88
C LEU A 52 -23.88 -2.87 2.26
N PRO A 53 -23.94 -4.08 2.86
CA PRO A 53 -25.17 -4.57 3.47
C PRO A 53 -25.72 -3.58 4.52
N PRO A 54 -27.07 -3.46 4.66
CA PRO A 54 -27.68 -2.50 5.58
C PRO A 54 -27.23 -2.65 7.05
N GLU A 55 -26.95 -3.86 7.49
CA GLU A 55 -26.45 -4.15 8.85
C GLU A 55 -25.10 -3.52 9.15
N CYS A 56 -24.29 -3.24 8.14
CA CYS A 56 -23.01 -2.56 8.30
C CYS A 56 -23.17 -1.05 8.55
N ARG A 57 -24.35 -0.49 8.30
CA ARG A 57 -24.68 0.94 8.42
C ARG A 57 -25.62 1.29 9.56
N ARG A 58 -25.95 0.35 10.44
CA ARG A 58 -26.96 0.56 11.51
C ARG A 58 -26.67 1.76 12.40
N ASP A 59 -25.42 2.00 12.71
CA ASP A 59 -24.98 3.09 13.59
C ASP A 59 -24.23 4.14 12.77
N GLU A 60 -24.85 4.66 11.69
CA GLU A 60 -24.27 5.73 10.87
C GLU A 60 -24.62 7.11 11.46
N ILE A 61 -23.60 7.96 11.61
CA ILE A 61 -23.70 9.38 11.99
C ILE A 61 -23.20 10.19 10.81
N ARG A 62 -24.12 10.84 10.11
CA ARG A 62 -23.80 11.69 8.98
C ARG A 62 -23.39 13.06 9.47
N LEU A 63 -22.19 13.47 9.11
CA LEU A 63 -21.56 14.73 9.50
C LEU A 63 -21.62 15.74 8.34
N GLN A 64 -21.72 17.02 8.68
CA GLN A 64 -21.53 18.14 7.74
C GLN A 64 -20.15 18.77 7.93
N THR A 65 -19.69 18.85 9.18
CA THR A 65 -18.42 19.45 9.55
C THR A 65 -17.56 18.53 10.41
N GLN A 66 -16.29 18.89 10.54
CA GLN A 66 -15.33 18.16 11.37
C GLN A 66 -15.68 18.27 12.87
N GLU A 67 -16.16 19.42 13.28
CA GLU A 67 -16.48 19.73 14.68
C GLU A 67 -17.62 18.87 15.20
N GLU A 68 -18.57 18.52 14.35
CA GLU A 68 -19.70 17.65 14.71
C GLU A 68 -19.24 16.25 15.15
N ALA A 69 -18.14 15.75 14.63
CA ALA A 69 -17.63 14.43 15.04
C ALA A 69 -17.29 14.39 16.54
N LEU A 70 -16.74 15.49 17.07
CA LEU A 70 -16.38 15.58 18.50
C LEU A 70 -17.61 15.55 19.42
N ALA A 71 -18.74 16.08 18.97
CA ALA A 71 -20.00 16.09 19.73
C ALA A 71 -20.58 14.67 19.92
N HIS A 72 -20.16 13.70 19.10
CA HIS A 72 -20.64 12.32 19.18
C HIS A 72 -19.66 11.35 19.85
N PHE A 73 -18.57 11.82 20.41
CA PHE A 73 -17.56 10.96 21.04
C PHE A 73 -18.05 10.25 22.32
N ASP A 74 -19.11 10.74 22.97
CA ASP A 74 -19.80 10.05 24.06
C ASP A 74 -20.40 8.69 23.62
N LYS A 75 -20.76 8.57 22.34
CA LYS A 75 -21.40 7.37 21.77
C LYS A 75 -20.41 6.24 21.46
N ILE A 76 -19.10 6.45 21.62
CA ILE A 76 -18.06 5.48 21.27
C ILE A 76 -17.11 5.18 22.42
N ASP A 77 -16.50 4.00 22.39
CA ASP A 77 -15.48 3.56 23.36
C ASP A 77 -14.05 3.71 22.83
N VAL A 78 -13.88 3.58 21.51
CA VAL A 78 -12.61 3.70 20.77
C VAL A 78 -12.87 4.42 19.46
N TYR A 79 -11.92 5.24 19.01
CA TYR A 79 -11.99 5.92 17.73
C TYR A 79 -10.94 5.40 16.77
N PHE A 80 -11.34 5.06 15.56
CA PHE A 80 -10.51 4.46 14.53
C PHE A 80 -10.38 5.36 13.30
N CYS A 81 -9.14 5.66 12.92
CA CYS A 81 -8.77 6.47 11.76
C CYS A 81 -8.04 5.59 10.73
N PRO A 82 -8.71 5.11 9.67
CA PRO A 82 -8.12 4.15 8.73
C PRO A 82 -7.25 4.75 7.63
N PHE A 83 -7.13 6.09 7.52
CA PHE A 83 -6.51 6.78 6.38
C PHE A 83 -5.15 7.41 6.67
N GLY A 84 -4.34 6.85 7.55
CA GLY A 84 -2.97 7.29 7.81
C GLY A 84 -2.83 8.48 8.74
N THR A 85 -3.91 9.20 9.06
CA THR A 85 -3.90 10.37 9.93
C THR A 85 -5.00 10.30 10.99
N LEU A 86 -4.72 10.85 12.18
CA LEU A 86 -5.74 11.03 13.20
C LEU A 86 -6.61 12.23 12.85
N TRP A 87 -7.92 12.03 12.87
CA TRP A 87 -8.94 13.02 12.57
C TRP A 87 -10.25 12.68 13.33
N PRO A 88 -11.04 13.63 13.86
CA PRO A 88 -10.70 15.05 14.05
C PRO A 88 -9.66 15.26 15.15
N ARG A 89 -9.26 16.50 15.39
CA ARG A 89 -8.34 16.85 16.48
C ARG A 89 -9.02 17.89 17.37
N PRO A 90 -8.89 17.79 18.71
CA PRO A 90 -8.19 16.76 19.49
C PRO A 90 -8.99 15.49 19.70
N LEU A 91 -8.31 14.37 19.92
CA LEU A 91 -8.95 13.09 20.25
C LEU A 91 -9.01 12.90 21.78
N ARG A 92 -10.24 12.85 22.33
CA ARG A 92 -10.52 12.61 23.76
C ARG A 92 -11.01 11.19 24.03
N LYS A 93 -10.68 10.26 23.16
CA LYS A 93 -11.00 8.83 23.25
C LYS A 93 -9.76 8.01 22.92
N PRO A 94 -9.70 6.76 23.38
CA PRO A 94 -8.71 5.81 22.88
C PRO A 94 -8.70 5.80 21.37
N SER A 95 -7.52 5.93 20.76
CA SER A 95 -7.39 6.13 19.31
C SER A 95 -6.56 5.06 18.64
N VAL A 96 -7.04 4.58 17.51
CA VAL A 96 -6.33 3.64 16.62
C VAL A 96 -6.15 4.27 15.26
N LEU A 97 -4.96 4.14 14.70
CA LEU A 97 -4.59 4.62 13.38
C LEU A 97 -4.19 3.42 12.52
N THR A 98 -4.75 3.28 11.31
CA THR A 98 -4.08 2.46 10.28
C THR A 98 -3.08 3.32 9.53
N PHE A 99 -1.84 2.84 9.46
CA PHE A 99 -0.76 3.54 8.79
C PHE A 99 -0.31 2.73 7.57
N HIS A 100 -0.29 3.39 6.40
CA HIS A 100 -0.10 2.72 5.11
C HIS A 100 1.34 2.78 4.63
N ASP A 101 1.95 3.97 4.60
CA ASP A 101 3.33 4.16 4.15
C ASP A 101 3.90 5.55 4.51
N MET A 102 5.20 5.73 4.18
CA MET A 102 5.94 7.00 4.24
C MET A 102 6.78 7.15 2.97
N GLN A 103 6.18 6.99 1.80
CA GLN A 103 6.89 7.04 0.51
C GLN A 103 7.69 8.33 0.34
N GLU A 104 7.17 9.45 0.83
CA GLU A 104 7.84 10.76 0.79
C GLU A 104 9.19 10.79 1.52
N ARG A 105 9.45 9.84 2.41
CA ARG A 105 10.74 9.71 3.10
C ARG A 105 11.80 9.01 2.27
N PHE A 106 11.38 8.24 1.26
CA PHE A 106 12.23 7.45 0.37
C PHE A 106 12.44 8.14 -0.97
N TYR A 107 11.39 8.72 -1.51
CA TYR A 107 11.33 9.35 -2.84
C TYR A 107 10.69 10.76 -2.75
N PRO A 108 11.35 11.74 -2.06
CA PRO A 108 10.81 13.10 -1.92
C PRO A 108 10.63 13.81 -3.26
N GLU A 109 11.41 13.42 -4.27
CA GLU A 109 11.33 13.96 -5.62
C GLU A 109 10.01 13.63 -6.34
N PHE A 110 9.20 12.73 -5.79
CA PHE A 110 7.86 12.41 -6.31
C PHE A 110 6.77 13.30 -5.73
N PHE A 111 7.11 14.16 -4.78
CA PHE A 111 6.16 14.99 -4.04
C PHE A 111 6.53 16.48 -4.16
N THR A 112 5.50 17.32 -4.17
CA THR A 112 5.69 18.76 -4.07
C THR A 112 6.15 19.15 -2.65
N PRO A 113 6.81 20.29 -2.46
CA PRO A 113 7.20 20.79 -1.14
C PRO A 113 6.00 20.88 -0.15
N LYS A 114 4.83 21.27 -0.66
CA LYS A 114 3.59 21.37 0.14
C LYS A 114 3.13 19.99 0.63
N GLU A 115 3.07 19.00 -0.26
CA GLU A 115 2.71 17.62 0.11
C GLU A 115 3.70 17.04 1.11
N MET A 116 5.00 17.32 0.94
CA MET A 116 6.04 16.92 1.88
C MET A 116 5.78 17.48 3.27
N GLU A 117 5.52 18.80 3.38
CA GLU A 117 5.26 19.46 4.66
C GLU A 117 4.01 18.88 5.34
N GLU A 118 2.91 18.75 4.60
CA GLU A 118 1.65 18.20 5.09
C GLU A 118 1.83 16.76 5.59
N ARG A 119 2.47 15.89 4.81
CA ARG A 119 2.72 14.49 5.19
C ARG A 119 3.62 14.38 6.43
N PHE A 120 4.72 15.15 6.48
CA PHE A 120 5.61 15.18 7.64
C PHE A 120 4.86 15.56 8.92
N PHE A 121 4.08 16.65 8.86
CA PHE A 121 3.33 17.11 10.01
C PHE A 121 2.25 16.11 10.44
N HIS A 122 1.39 15.68 9.49
CA HIS A 122 0.24 14.86 9.81
C HIS A 122 0.62 13.43 10.20
N TYR A 123 1.58 12.81 9.51
CA TYR A 123 1.99 11.43 9.78
C TYR A 123 2.77 11.31 11.10
N ASP A 124 3.81 12.13 11.28
CA ASP A 124 4.63 12.07 12.50
C ASP A 124 3.80 12.37 13.75
N TRP A 125 2.95 13.37 13.67
CA TRP A 125 2.07 13.73 14.78
C TRP A 125 1.09 12.59 15.08
N SER A 126 0.40 12.07 14.06
CA SER A 126 -0.58 11.00 14.22
C SER A 126 0.05 9.72 14.75
N LEU A 127 1.21 9.34 14.21
CA LEU A 127 1.97 8.19 14.67
C LEU A 127 2.44 8.33 16.13
N ARG A 128 2.75 9.51 16.61
CA ARG A 128 3.14 9.72 18.01
C ARG A 128 1.93 9.73 18.94
N MET A 129 0.83 10.34 18.52
CA MET A 129 -0.36 10.56 19.35
C MET A 129 -1.28 9.36 19.45
N ALA A 130 -1.42 8.54 18.43
CA ALA A 130 -2.27 7.36 18.46
C ALA A 130 -1.91 6.43 19.63
N ASP A 131 -2.92 5.89 20.30
CA ASP A 131 -2.74 4.94 21.41
C ASP A 131 -2.35 3.55 20.90
N ALA A 132 -2.86 3.14 19.73
CA ALA A 132 -2.37 1.98 18.97
C ALA A 132 -2.31 2.30 17.48
N VAL A 133 -1.49 1.56 16.75
CA VAL A 133 -1.30 1.70 15.30
C VAL A 133 -1.39 0.33 14.64
N VAL A 134 -2.23 0.23 13.63
CA VAL A 134 -2.25 -0.88 12.68
C VAL A 134 -1.27 -0.54 11.57
N ALA A 135 -0.24 -1.34 11.40
CA ALA A 135 0.67 -1.27 10.26
C ALA A 135 0.33 -2.39 9.28
N ILE A 136 0.24 -2.06 7.99
CA ILE A 136 -0.20 -3.01 6.96
C ILE A 136 0.86 -4.04 6.58
N SER A 137 2.12 -3.80 6.98
CA SER A 137 3.27 -4.71 6.81
C SER A 137 4.29 -4.52 7.92
N ALA A 138 5.23 -5.47 8.08
CA ALA A 138 6.36 -5.30 8.99
C ALA A 138 7.25 -4.14 8.56
N PHE A 139 7.47 -3.98 7.25
CA PHE A 139 8.16 -2.84 6.67
C PHE A 139 7.53 -1.50 7.09
N THR A 140 6.20 -1.34 6.94
CA THR A 140 5.48 -0.11 7.33
C THR A 140 5.64 0.20 8.82
N ARG A 141 5.56 -0.81 9.71
CA ARG A 141 5.82 -0.62 11.13
C ARG A 141 7.23 -0.14 11.39
N ASP A 142 8.24 -0.82 10.82
CA ASP A 142 9.64 -0.55 11.12
C ASP A 142 10.05 0.83 10.60
N MET A 143 9.55 1.22 9.43
CA MET A 143 9.69 2.55 8.87
C MET A 143 9.10 3.63 9.80
N ALA A 144 7.87 3.44 10.30
CA ALA A 144 7.23 4.38 11.22
C ALA A 144 7.97 4.49 12.57
N VAL A 145 8.51 3.38 13.08
CA VAL A 145 9.33 3.39 14.30
C VAL A 145 10.64 4.15 14.09
N GLN A 146 11.32 3.91 13.00
CA GLN A 146 12.65 4.47 12.74
C GLN A 146 12.60 5.94 12.30
N LEU A 147 11.67 6.29 11.40
CA LEU A 147 11.64 7.61 10.78
C LEU A 147 10.77 8.62 11.54
N ALA A 148 9.65 8.19 12.14
CA ALA A 148 8.80 9.06 12.93
C ALA A 148 9.04 8.97 14.45
N GLY A 149 9.91 8.07 14.91
CA GLY A 149 10.19 7.86 16.34
C GLY A 149 8.97 7.31 17.11
N ALA A 150 8.10 6.57 16.44
CA ALA A 150 6.94 5.99 17.08
C ALA A 150 7.30 4.76 17.94
N SER A 151 6.64 4.56 19.07
CA SER A 151 6.91 3.42 19.96
C SER A 151 6.48 2.11 19.31
N ARG A 152 7.41 1.16 19.12
CA ARG A 152 7.15 -0.18 18.55
C ARG A 152 6.04 -0.94 19.30
N ARG A 153 5.90 -0.73 20.62
CA ARG A 153 4.95 -1.44 21.50
C ARG A 153 3.48 -1.17 21.22
N LYS A 154 3.15 -0.19 20.37
CA LYS A 154 1.77 0.14 20.03
C LYS A 154 1.35 -0.35 18.64
N PHE A 155 2.25 -0.99 17.91
CA PHE A 155 1.97 -1.47 16.56
C PHE A 155 1.42 -2.90 16.57
N HIS A 156 0.41 -3.08 15.73
CA HIS A 156 -0.14 -4.37 15.31
C HIS A 156 0.06 -4.50 13.81
N ILE A 157 0.66 -5.58 13.34
CA ILE A 157 0.76 -5.86 11.91
C ILE A 157 -0.53 -6.54 11.50
N VAL A 158 -1.30 -5.89 10.62
CA VAL A 158 -2.57 -6.39 10.10
C VAL A 158 -2.58 -6.21 8.60
N HIS A 159 -2.47 -7.30 7.89
CA HIS A 159 -2.39 -7.28 6.43
C HIS A 159 -3.73 -6.90 5.79
N HIS A 160 -3.67 -6.24 4.65
CA HIS A 160 -4.85 -6.05 3.80
C HIS A 160 -5.32 -7.40 3.25
N VAL A 161 -6.62 -7.50 3.03
CA VAL A 161 -7.25 -8.64 2.35
C VAL A 161 -7.91 -8.08 1.09
N PRO A 162 -7.41 -8.39 -0.10
CA PRO A 162 -8.08 -7.99 -1.33
C PRO A 162 -9.37 -8.78 -1.52
N ASP A 163 -10.31 -8.19 -2.23
CA ASP A 163 -11.51 -8.89 -2.65
C ASP A 163 -11.15 -10.13 -3.49
N ILE A 164 -11.97 -11.15 -3.40
CA ILE A 164 -11.84 -12.34 -4.27
C ILE A 164 -11.96 -11.90 -5.71
N LEU A 165 -11.07 -12.41 -6.55
CA LEU A 165 -11.12 -12.16 -7.98
C LEU A 165 -12.40 -12.74 -8.57
N PRO A 166 -13.19 -11.97 -9.36
CA PRO A 166 -14.39 -12.48 -9.99
C PRO A 166 -14.07 -13.49 -11.09
N PRO A 167 -15.07 -14.23 -11.60
CA PRO A 167 -14.90 -15.09 -12.76
C PRO A 167 -14.21 -14.36 -13.91
N PRO A 168 -13.26 -15.01 -14.61
CA PRO A 168 -12.44 -14.35 -15.63
C PRO A 168 -13.23 -14.04 -16.90
N LEU A 169 -12.95 -12.87 -17.49
CA LEU A 169 -13.45 -12.44 -18.79
C LEU A 169 -12.28 -11.96 -19.64
N LYS A 170 -12.15 -12.48 -20.88
CA LYS A 170 -11.10 -12.04 -21.81
C LYS A 170 -11.23 -10.53 -22.07
N PRO A 171 -10.11 -9.77 -22.01
CA PRO A 171 -10.15 -8.33 -22.21
C PRO A 171 -10.71 -7.92 -23.58
N ALA A 172 -11.62 -6.96 -23.60
CA ALA A 172 -12.19 -6.44 -24.85
C ALA A 172 -11.13 -5.81 -25.77
N GLY A 173 -10.07 -5.22 -25.19
CA GLY A 173 -8.93 -4.64 -25.91
C GLY A 173 -7.85 -5.66 -26.31
N TRP A 174 -8.08 -6.98 -26.17
CA TRP A 174 -7.10 -8.00 -26.55
C TRP A 174 -6.91 -8.05 -28.07
N THR A 175 -5.68 -7.91 -28.52
CA THR A 175 -5.35 -7.87 -29.95
C THR A 175 -4.86 -9.20 -30.49
N THR A 176 -5.02 -9.42 -31.82
CA THR A 176 -4.47 -10.59 -32.50
C THR A 176 -2.96 -10.72 -32.40
N ALA A 177 -2.26 -9.60 -32.25
CA ALA A 177 -0.80 -9.58 -32.02
C ALA A 177 -0.38 -10.25 -30.70
N MET A 178 -1.29 -10.34 -29.73
CA MET A 178 -1.06 -11.00 -28.44
C MET A 178 -1.54 -12.45 -28.39
N GLU A 179 -2.26 -12.92 -29.43
CA GLU A 179 -2.72 -14.32 -29.49
C GLU A 179 -1.52 -15.27 -29.51
N ASN A 180 -1.58 -16.28 -28.65
CA ASN A 180 -0.54 -17.32 -28.52
C ASN A 180 0.85 -16.84 -28.06
N ARG A 181 1.02 -15.55 -27.72
CA ARG A 181 2.27 -15.06 -27.12
C ARG A 181 2.28 -15.31 -25.61
N PRO A 182 3.38 -15.86 -25.05
CA PRO A 182 3.56 -15.83 -23.60
C PRO A 182 3.73 -14.37 -23.15
N PHE A 183 2.94 -13.96 -22.16
CA PHE A 183 3.04 -12.60 -21.66
C PHE A 183 3.26 -12.55 -20.15
N VAL A 184 3.89 -11.48 -19.70
CA VAL A 184 3.94 -11.06 -18.30
C VAL A 184 2.97 -9.93 -18.08
N PHE A 185 2.39 -9.86 -16.89
CA PHE A 185 1.33 -8.92 -16.57
C PHE A 185 1.78 -7.90 -15.52
N TYR A 186 1.39 -6.63 -15.69
CA TYR A 186 1.63 -5.58 -14.72
C TYR A 186 0.40 -4.66 -14.53
N PRO A 187 -0.40 -4.83 -13.45
CA PRO A 187 -1.56 -4.00 -13.14
C PRO A 187 -1.15 -2.82 -12.25
N ALA A 188 -0.87 -1.66 -12.83
CA ALA A 188 -0.53 -0.47 -12.07
C ALA A 188 -0.84 0.82 -12.82
N ASN A 189 -1.35 1.85 -12.12
CA ASN A 189 -1.39 3.20 -12.67
C ASN A 189 0.03 3.73 -12.90
N PHE A 190 0.20 4.67 -13.83
CA PHE A 190 1.49 5.20 -14.26
C PHE A 190 2.12 6.19 -13.26
N TRP A 191 2.10 5.82 -11.97
CA TRP A 191 2.82 6.55 -10.93
C TRP A 191 4.32 6.32 -11.04
N ARG A 192 5.14 7.33 -10.73
CA ARG A 192 6.62 7.25 -10.82
C ARG A 192 7.19 6.07 -10.04
N HIS A 193 6.72 5.84 -8.81
CA HIS A 193 7.17 4.72 -7.97
C HIS A 193 6.80 3.34 -8.52
N LYS A 194 5.84 3.25 -9.45
CA LYS A 194 5.49 1.98 -10.13
C LYS A 194 6.51 1.57 -11.20
N ASN A 195 7.45 2.45 -11.55
CA ASN A 195 8.67 2.11 -12.28
C ASN A 195 8.47 1.55 -13.70
N HIS A 196 7.43 2.00 -14.40
CA HIS A 196 7.13 1.52 -15.76
C HIS A 196 8.26 1.78 -16.75
N LEU A 197 8.99 2.90 -16.61
CA LEU A 197 10.06 3.24 -17.53
C LEU A 197 11.21 2.22 -17.49
N ARG A 198 11.62 1.77 -16.30
CA ARG A 198 12.62 0.70 -16.17
C ARG A 198 12.10 -0.65 -16.64
N LEU A 199 10.80 -0.92 -16.46
CA LEU A 199 10.17 -2.12 -17.00
C LEU A 199 10.22 -2.13 -18.53
N LEU A 200 9.94 -1.01 -19.21
CA LEU A 200 10.06 -0.86 -20.66
C LEU A 200 11.51 -1.05 -21.12
N ALA A 201 12.47 -0.44 -20.42
CA ALA A 201 13.90 -0.63 -20.70
C ALA A 201 14.33 -2.11 -20.51
N ALA A 202 13.73 -2.82 -19.54
CA ALA A 202 13.94 -4.26 -19.39
C ALA A 202 13.35 -5.06 -20.55
N MET A 203 12.21 -4.65 -21.12
CA MET A 203 11.60 -5.31 -22.28
C MET A 203 12.49 -5.25 -23.53
N THR A 204 13.27 -4.20 -23.75
CA THR A 204 14.30 -4.14 -24.82
C THR A 204 15.29 -5.29 -24.68
N GLN A 205 15.76 -5.57 -23.45
CA GLN A 205 16.69 -6.66 -23.19
C GLN A 205 16.03 -8.04 -23.28
N VAL A 206 14.76 -8.14 -22.87
CA VAL A 206 13.96 -9.37 -23.04
C VAL A 206 13.79 -9.68 -24.51
N ALA A 207 13.52 -8.68 -25.35
CA ALA A 207 13.38 -8.83 -26.80
C ALA A 207 14.61 -9.46 -27.47
N GLY A 208 15.81 -9.10 -27.02
CA GLY A 208 17.07 -9.65 -27.51
C GLY A 208 17.33 -11.10 -27.06
N ARG A 209 16.69 -11.58 -25.97
CA ARG A 209 16.88 -12.93 -25.43
C ARG A 209 15.74 -13.89 -25.82
N ASN A 210 14.52 -13.42 -25.75
CA ASN A 210 13.32 -14.18 -26.09
C ASN A 210 12.26 -13.25 -26.69
N PRO A 211 12.24 -13.10 -28.04
CA PRO A 211 11.35 -12.14 -28.73
C PRO A 211 9.87 -12.52 -28.66
N ALA A 212 9.52 -13.74 -28.21
CA ALA A 212 8.15 -14.15 -28.07
C ALA A 212 7.45 -13.52 -26.86
N ILE A 213 8.21 -13.14 -25.82
CA ILE A 213 7.65 -12.60 -24.57
C ILE A 213 7.04 -11.22 -24.81
N ALA A 214 5.78 -11.07 -24.39
CA ALA A 214 5.06 -9.81 -24.40
C ALA A 214 4.86 -9.26 -22.97
N LEU A 215 4.62 -7.95 -22.87
CA LEU A 215 4.22 -7.25 -21.64
C LEU A 215 2.80 -6.73 -21.80
N VAL A 216 1.92 -7.05 -20.87
CA VAL A 216 0.56 -6.49 -20.79
C VAL A 216 0.46 -5.63 -19.53
N CYS A 217 0.08 -4.37 -19.72
CA CYS A 217 -0.14 -3.41 -18.63
C CYS A 217 -1.60 -3.00 -18.56
N THR A 218 -2.10 -2.76 -17.34
CA THR A 218 -3.39 -2.13 -17.10
C THR A 218 -3.24 -1.01 -16.08
N GLY A 219 -4.21 -0.09 -16.06
CA GLY A 219 -4.23 1.05 -15.16
C GLY A 219 -4.30 2.38 -15.91
N SER A 220 -4.48 3.48 -15.17
CA SER A 220 -4.52 4.81 -15.75
C SER A 220 -3.11 5.32 -16.05
N LEU A 221 -2.95 5.99 -17.18
CA LEU A 221 -1.73 6.75 -17.51
C LEU A 221 -1.68 8.12 -16.81
N LEU A 222 -2.73 8.52 -16.11
CA LEU A 222 -2.80 9.74 -15.30
C LEU A 222 -2.54 11.03 -16.08
N GLY A 223 -2.99 11.10 -17.34
CA GLY A 223 -2.75 12.24 -18.25
C GLY A 223 -1.32 12.31 -18.80
N ARG A 224 -0.55 11.21 -18.70
CA ARG A 224 0.84 11.10 -19.17
C ARG A 224 0.97 10.16 -20.38
N GLU A 225 -0.03 10.15 -21.25
CA GLU A 225 -0.11 9.28 -22.43
C GLU A 225 1.06 9.52 -23.39
N ALA A 226 1.44 10.78 -23.58
CA ALA A 226 2.57 11.16 -24.45
C ALA A 226 3.90 10.57 -23.94
N GLU A 227 4.14 10.64 -22.62
CA GLU A 227 5.34 10.07 -21.99
C GLU A 227 5.38 8.54 -22.11
N TRP A 228 4.23 7.88 -21.92
CA TRP A 228 4.13 6.43 -22.13
C TRP A 228 4.46 6.03 -23.56
N HIS A 229 3.83 6.66 -24.54
CA HIS A 229 4.07 6.36 -25.95
C HIS A 229 5.51 6.66 -26.39
N GLU A 230 6.10 7.75 -25.89
CA GLU A 230 7.49 8.04 -26.12
C GLU A 230 8.41 6.98 -25.53
N ALA A 231 8.18 6.56 -24.29
CA ALA A 231 8.97 5.52 -23.64
C ALA A 231 8.88 4.17 -24.36
N VAL A 232 7.69 3.78 -24.85
CA VAL A 232 7.49 2.54 -25.64
C VAL A 232 8.26 2.61 -26.97
N ARG A 233 8.21 3.77 -27.68
CA ARG A 233 8.97 3.96 -28.92
C ARG A 233 10.47 3.94 -28.68
N ALA A 234 10.94 4.67 -27.67
CA ALA A 234 12.37 4.74 -27.33
C ALA A 234 12.94 3.37 -26.91
N ALA A 235 12.12 2.51 -26.32
CA ALA A 235 12.49 1.14 -25.97
C ALA A 235 12.44 0.17 -27.16
N ASP A 236 11.89 0.56 -28.30
CA ASP A 236 11.66 -0.27 -29.48
C ASP A 236 10.90 -1.58 -29.20
N VAL A 237 9.78 -1.46 -28.44
CA VAL A 237 9.01 -2.61 -27.99
C VAL A 237 7.50 -2.50 -28.32
N SER A 238 7.13 -1.64 -29.29
CA SER A 238 5.75 -1.34 -29.63
C SER A 238 4.95 -2.57 -30.11
N ASP A 239 5.62 -3.56 -30.68
CA ASP A 239 5.01 -4.82 -31.20
C ASP A 239 4.71 -5.83 -30.10
N ARG A 240 5.20 -5.62 -28.88
CA ARG A 240 5.13 -6.58 -27.76
C ARG A 240 4.68 -6.00 -26.43
N VAL A 241 4.33 -4.73 -26.39
CA VAL A 241 3.76 -4.06 -25.20
C VAL A 241 2.32 -3.68 -25.49
N LEU A 242 1.37 -4.21 -24.71
CA LEU A 242 -0.04 -3.87 -24.78
C LEU A 242 -0.45 -3.14 -23.49
N HIS A 243 -0.96 -1.93 -23.62
CA HIS A 243 -1.57 -1.18 -22.51
C HIS A 243 -3.09 -1.12 -22.70
N LEU A 244 -3.84 -1.75 -21.79
CA LEU A 244 -5.31 -1.88 -21.88
C LEU A 244 -6.06 -0.76 -21.15
N GLY A 245 -5.35 0.18 -20.51
CA GLY A 245 -6.01 1.19 -19.68
C GLY A 245 -6.65 0.59 -18.42
N LYS A 246 -7.66 1.29 -17.90
CA LYS A 246 -8.49 0.77 -16.80
C LYS A 246 -9.46 -0.27 -17.37
N VAL A 247 -9.39 -1.49 -16.87
CA VAL A 247 -10.26 -2.60 -17.27
C VAL A 247 -11.08 -3.11 -16.08
N PRO A 248 -12.24 -3.76 -16.34
CA PRO A 248 -13.05 -4.40 -15.32
C PRO A 248 -12.28 -5.46 -14.51
N ARG A 249 -12.68 -5.69 -13.27
CA ARG A 249 -12.05 -6.71 -12.39
C ARG A 249 -12.06 -8.13 -13.00
N ALA A 250 -13.08 -8.47 -13.77
CA ALA A 250 -13.15 -9.76 -14.47
C ALA A 250 -12.06 -9.92 -15.54
N GLU A 251 -11.69 -8.83 -16.22
CA GLU A 251 -10.58 -8.82 -17.18
C GLU A 251 -9.23 -8.91 -16.45
N ILE A 252 -9.07 -8.23 -15.32
CA ILE A 252 -7.89 -8.39 -14.44
C ILE A 252 -7.72 -9.85 -13.99
N SER A 253 -8.84 -10.51 -13.62
CA SER A 253 -8.83 -11.92 -13.25
C SER A 253 -8.32 -12.80 -14.39
N TRP A 254 -8.80 -12.55 -15.62
CA TRP A 254 -8.36 -13.28 -16.80
C TRP A 254 -6.86 -13.08 -17.09
N LEU A 255 -6.40 -11.84 -17.00
CA LEU A 255 -5.00 -11.48 -17.22
C LEU A 255 -4.07 -12.20 -16.22
N TYR A 256 -4.40 -12.22 -14.95
CA TYR A 256 -3.63 -13.00 -13.97
C TYR A 256 -3.60 -14.49 -14.29
N GLN A 257 -4.74 -15.08 -14.67
CA GLN A 257 -4.84 -16.53 -14.93
C GLN A 257 -4.10 -16.97 -16.19
N HIS A 258 -3.95 -16.08 -17.19
CA HIS A 258 -3.33 -16.41 -18.48
C HIS A 258 -1.90 -15.88 -18.60
N ALA A 259 -1.46 -14.98 -17.71
CA ALA A 259 -0.08 -14.51 -17.68
C ALA A 259 0.88 -15.64 -17.27
N ARG A 260 2.07 -15.65 -17.87
CA ARG A 260 3.17 -16.50 -17.39
C ARG A 260 3.65 -16.08 -16.01
N ALA A 261 3.57 -14.79 -15.70
CA ALA A 261 3.86 -14.24 -14.38
C ALA A 261 3.30 -12.82 -14.21
N LEU A 262 3.03 -12.43 -12.97
CA LEU A 262 3.04 -11.04 -12.55
C LEU A 262 4.49 -10.55 -12.50
N VAL A 263 4.81 -9.42 -13.13
CA VAL A 263 6.07 -8.71 -12.95
C VAL A 263 5.78 -7.41 -12.21
N PHE A 264 6.31 -7.25 -11.01
CA PHE A 264 5.97 -6.16 -10.10
C PHE A 264 7.21 -5.35 -9.71
N PRO A 265 7.67 -4.41 -10.58
CA PRO A 265 8.93 -3.69 -10.43
C PRO A 265 8.83 -2.43 -9.58
N SER A 266 7.78 -2.26 -8.78
CA SER A 266 7.57 -1.07 -7.98
C SER A 266 8.79 -0.74 -7.11
N LEU A 267 9.20 0.53 -7.13
CA LEU A 267 10.30 1.04 -6.29
C LEU A 267 9.90 1.16 -4.83
N PHE A 268 8.61 1.39 -4.59
CA PHE A 268 8.10 1.54 -3.24
C PHE A 268 6.66 1.03 -3.13
N GLU A 269 6.42 0.22 -2.11
CA GLU A 269 5.09 -0.26 -1.69
C GLU A 269 4.99 -0.28 -0.17
N GLY A 270 3.84 0.14 0.36
CA GLY A 270 3.49 -0.11 1.76
C GLY A 270 3.01 -1.54 1.99
N PHE A 271 2.46 -2.19 0.94
CA PHE A 271 1.95 -3.56 0.99
C PHE A 271 2.13 -4.32 -0.34
N GLY A 272 1.39 -3.97 -1.40
CA GLY A 272 1.46 -4.66 -2.69
C GLY A 272 0.29 -5.62 -2.90
N ILE A 273 -0.93 -5.10 -2.96
CA ILE A 273 -2.17 -5.87 -3.23
C ILE A 273 -2.03 -6.77 -4.47
N PRO A 274 -1.43 -6.33 -5.61
CA PRO A 274 -1.26 -7.18 -6.78
C PRO A 274 -0.52 -8.50 -6.52
N LEU A 275 0.37 -8.56 -5.53
CA LEU A 275 1.05 -9.80 -5.16
C LEU A 275 0.06 -10.84 -4.63
N ILE A 276 -0.91 -10.42 -3.82
CA ILE A 276 -1.92 -11.32 -3.26
C ILE A 276 -2.96 -11.71 -4.32
N GLU A 277 -3.34 -10.78 -5.20
CA GLU A 277 -4.21 -11.07 -6.33
C GLU A 277 -3.58 -12.13 -7.26
N ALA A 278 -2.28 -12.02 -7.52
CA ALA A 278 -1.54 -13.03 -8.27
C ALA A 278 -1.54 -14.40 -7.58
N MET A 279 -1.34 -14.42 -6.25
CA MET A 279 -1.44 -15.67 -5.47
C MET A 279 -2.84 -16.28 -5.56
N GLN A 280 -3.92 -15.47 -5.46
CA GLN A 280 -5.32 -15.93 -5.61
C GLN A 280 -5.57 -16.55 -6.97
N ALA A 281 -5.01 -15.97 -8.03
CA ALA A 281 -5.15 -16.44 -9.40
C ALA A 281 -4.24 -17.62 -9.74
N GLY A 282 -3.30 -18.02 -8.86
CA GLY A 282 -2.26 -18.99 -9.17
C GLY A 282 -1.24 -18.47 -10.20
N CYS A 283 -1.08 -17.16 -10.31
CA CYS A 283 -0.11 -16.51 -11.18
C CYS A 283 1.27 -16.48 -10.50
N PRO A 284 2.33 -16.99 -11.12
CA PRO A 284 3.70 -16.87 -10.60
C PRO A 284 4.10 -15.40 -10.44
N ILE A 285 4.94 -15.09 -9.46
CA ILE A 285 5.32 -13.72 -9.12
C ILE A 285 6.81 -13.51 -9.35
N ALA A 286 7.16 -12.42 -10.06
CA ALA A 286 8.48 -11.82 -10.04
C ALA A 286 8.34 -10.38 -9.55
N CYS A 287 9.04 -10.00 -8.47
CA CYS A 287 8.90 -8.66 -7.88
C CYS A 287 10.23 -8.10 -7.36
N GLY A 288 10.24 -6.79 -7.09
CA GLY A 288 11.39 -6.12 -6.51
C GLY A 288 11.75 -6.67 -5.13
N GLN A 289 13.05 -6.76 -4.83
CA GLN A 289 13.55 -7.12 -3.50
C GLN A 289 13.66 -5.89 -2.60
N ASN A 290 12.59 -5.09 -2.52
CA ASN A 290 12.60 -3.83 -1.80
C ASN A 290 11.29 -3.59 -1.05
N THR A 291 11.32 -2.71 -0.07
CA THR A 291 10.19 -2.24 0.75
C THR A 291 9.35 -3.40 1.34
N SER A 292 8.02 -3.39 1.19
CA SER A 292 7.15 -4.44 1.73
C SER A 292 7.04 -5.70 0.88
N GLN A 293 7.52 -5.69 -0.35
CA GLN A 293 7.33 -6.80 -1.29
C GLN A 293 7.88 -8.14 -0.74
N PRO A 294 9.10 -8.19 -0.15
CA PRO A 294 9.61 -9.40 0.48
C PRO A 294 8.84 -9.83 1.74
N ASP A 295 8.28 -8.88 2.49
CA ASP A 295 7.46 -9.19 3.67
C ASP A 295 6.12 -9.84 3.27
N VAL A 296 5.53 -9.39 2.16
CA VAL A 296 4.26 -9.89 1.64
C VAL A 296 4.44 -11.20 0.88
N ALA A 297 5.36 -11.25 -0.08
CA ALA A 297 5.49 -12.41 -0.97
C ALA A 297 6.34 -13.55 -0.38
N ARG A 298 7.34 -13.27 0.47
CA ARG A 298 8.24 -14.28 1.04
C ARG A 298 8.78 -15.25 -0.03
N GLU A 299 8.64 -16.55 0.16
CA GLU A 299 9.12 -17.60 -0.75
C GLU A 299 8.30 -17.75 -2.04
N SER A 300 7.17 -17.02 -2.16
CA SER A 300 6.27 -17.14 -3.32
C SER A 300 6.64 -16.25 -4.51
N ALA A 301 7.81 -15.58 -4.48
CA ALA A 301 8.25 -14.73 -5.57
C ALA A 301 9.70 -14.98 -5.98
N LEU A 302 9.96 -14.77 -7.26
CA LEU A 302 11.31 -14.58 -7.81
C LEU A 302 11.67 -13.10 -7.62
N TYR A 303 12.75 -12.82 -6.88
CA TYR A 303 13.17 -11.47 -6.59
C TYR A 303 14.19 -10.92 -7.58
N PHE A 304 14.11 -9.61 -7.84
CA PHE A 304 15.05 -8.87 -8.66
C PHE A 304 15.34 -7.48 -8.07
N ASP A 305 16.43 -6.86 -8.51
CA ASP A 305 16.71 -5.45 -8.25
C ASP A 305 15.82 -4.58 -9.15
N ALA A 306 14.85 -3.88 -8.54
CA ALA A 306 13.90 -3.03 -9.27
C ALA A 306 14.54 -1.77 -9.89
N GLU A 307 15.74 -1.38 -9.46
CA GLU A 307 16.47 -0.25 -10.03
C GLU A 307 17.31 -0.65 -11.25
N ASN A 308 17.51 -1.96 -11.47
CA ASN A 308 18.35 -2.49 -12.54
C ASN A 308 17.50 -3.17 -13.64
N PRO A 309 17.33 -2.53 -14.83
CA PRO A 309 16.58 -3.15 -15.94
C PRO A 309 17.10 -4.53 -16.36
N ALA A 310 18.41 -4.77 -16.25
CA ALA A 310 18.99 -6.07 -16.61
C ALA A 310 18.58 -7.17 -15.60
N SER A 311 18.44 -6.82 -14.31
CA SER A 311 17.93 -7.74 -13.29
C SER A 311 16.45 -8.06 -13.51
N ILE A 312 15.63 -7.04 -13.85
CA ILE A 312 14.23 -7.22 -14.21
C ILE A 312 14.09 -8.14 -15.44
N ALA A 313 14.85 -7.85 -16.50
CA ALA A 313 14.83 -8.65 -17.74
C ALA A 313 15.23 -10.11 -17.50
N ALA A 314 16.29 -10.34 -16.73
CA ALA A 314 16.74 -11.70 -16.39
C ALA A 314 15.66 -12.48 -15.61
N ALA A 315 15.00 -11.83 -14.67
CA ALA A 315 13.90 -12.44 -13.91
C ALA A 315 12.68 -12.74 -14.81
N MET A 316 12.34 -11.82 -15.74
CA MET A 316 11.25 -12.00 -16.69
C MET A 316 11.49 -13.21 -17.60
N VAL A 317 12.67 -13.32 -18.20
CA VAL A 317 13.02 -14.48 -19.05
C VAL A 317 12.98 -15.77 -18.23
N ARG A 318 13.65 -15.78 -17.07
CA ARG A 318 13.72 -16.97 -16.20
C ARG A 318 12.33 -17.45 -15.77
N ILE A 319 11.44 -16.56 -15.31
CA ILE A 319 10.12 -16.98 -14.83
C ILE A 319 9.22 -17.46 -15.98
N VAL A 320 9.41 -16.97 -17.20
CA VAL A 320 8.66 -17.45 -18.38
C VAL A 320 9.16 -18.81 -18.84
N GLU A 321 10.45 -19.10 -18.79
CA GLU A 321 11.07 -20.31 -19.32
C GLU A 321 11.11 -21.47 -18.30
N ASP A 322 11.32 -21.19 -17.02
CA ASP A 322 11.49 -22.18 -15.95
C ASP A 322 10.13 -22.64 -15.37
N THR A 323 9.52 -23.66 -15.99
CA THR A 323 8.24 -24.22 -15.50
C THR A 323 8.33 -24.83 -14.10
N PRO A 324 9.36 -25.58 -13.71
CA PRO A 324 9.54 -26.03 -12.32
C PRO A 324 9.57 -24.89 -11.31
N LEU A 325 10.25 -23.78 -11.64
CA LEU A 325 10.25 -22.58 -10.77
C LEU A 325 8.84 -22.04 -10.60
N ARG A 326 8.10 -21.82 -11.71
CA ARG A 326 6.72 -21.31 -11.63
C ARG A 326 5.84 -22.17 -10.73
N ASN A 327 5.90 -23.49 -10.87
CA ASN A 327 5.09 -24.40 -10.06
C ASN A 327 5.42 -24.26 -8.56
N ARG A 328 6.70 -24.18 -8.19
CA ARG A 328 7.10 -23.96 -6.79
C ARG A 328 6.59 -22.63 -6.25
N LEU A 329 6.69 -21.55 -7.05
CA LEU A 329 6.22 -20.20 -6.62
C LEU A 329 4.71 -20.18 -6.44
N VAL A 330 3.94 -20.83 -7.29
CA VAL A 330 2.48 -20.93 -7.16
C VAL A 330 2.09 -21.70 -5.89
N GLU A 331 2.71 -22.84 -5.61
CA GLU A 331 2.44 -23.60 -4.37
C GLU A 331 2.80 -22.81 -3.11
N ALA A 332 3.95 -22.13 -3.12
CA ALA A 332 4.31 -21.21 -2.03
C ALA A 332 3.30 -20.06 -1.87
N GLY A 333 2.79 -19.53 -3.00
CA GLY A 333 1.75 -18.50 -3.01
C GLY A 333 0.43 -18.96 -2.39
N ARG A 334 -0.02 -20.18 -2.75
CA ARG A 334 -1.22 -20.80 -2.16
C ARG A 334 -1.09 -20.96 -0.64
N ALA A 335 0.05 -21.46 -0.17
CA ALA A 335 0.32 -21.58 1.27
C ALA A 335 0.33 -20.20 1.95
N ARG A 336 0.93 -19.20 1.30
CA ARG A 336 1.04 -17.83 1.83
C ARG A 336 -0.32 -17.13 1.97
N LEU A 337 -1.31 -17.42 1.12
CA LEU A 337 -2.66 -16.84 1.15
C LEU A 337 -3.37 -17.03 2.49
N GLN A 338 -3.07 -18.09 3.23
CA GLN A 338 -3.68 -18.33 4.55
C GLN A 338 -3.42 -17.20 5.55
N ALA A 339 -2.34 -16.45 5.37
CA ALA A 339 -2.03 -15.29 6.21
C ALA A 339 -2.92 -14.07 5.92
N PHE A 340 -3.58 -14.02 4.76
CA PHE A 340 -4.39 -12.88 4.29
C PHE A 340 -5.88 -13.21 4.37
N SER A 341 -6.36 -13.54 5.57
CA SER A 341 -7.76 -13.88 5.80
C SER A 341 -8.53 -12.73 6.44
N VAL A 342 -9.83 -12.66 6.15
CA VAL A 342 -10.75 -11.70 6.79
C VAL A 342 -10.75 -11.89 8.31
N ARG A 343 -10.65 -13.12 8.80
CA ARG A 343 -10.53 -13.41 10.22
C ARG A 343 -9.31 -12.70 10.83
N ASN A 344 -8.13 -12.86 10.23
CA ASN A 344 -6.90 -12.22 10.71
C ASN A 344 -7.00 -10.69 10.65
N LEU A 345 -7.67 -10.15 9.62
CA LEU A 345 -7.94 -8.72 9.50
C LEU A 345 -8.76 -8.23 10.71
N ILE A 346 -9.89 -8.85 11.01
CA ILE A 346 -10.79 -8.44 12.09
C ILE A 346 -10.14 -8.64 13.46
N GLU A 347 -9.54 -9.80 13.73
CA GLU A 347 -8.88 -10.11 15.01
C GLU A 347 -7.71 -9.17 15.29
N GLY A 348 -6.93 -8.83 14.27
CA GLY A 348 -5.84 -7.86 14.36
C GLY A 348 -6.32 -6.46 14.76
N HIS A 349 -7.46 -6.01 14.19
CA HIS A 349 -8.07 -4.74 14.59
C HIS A 349 -8.63 -4.78 16.01
N LEU A 350 -9.28 -5.87 16.40
CA LEU A 350 -9.76 -6.04 17.79
C LEU A 350 -8.61 -5.97 18.80
N ALA A 351 -7.48 -6.59 18.50
CA ALA A 351 -6.27 -6.50 19.32
C ALA A 351 -5.72 -5.07 19.42
N ALA A 352 -5.76 -4.33 18.31
CA ALA A 352 -5.36 -2.92 18.30
C ALA A 352 -6.32 -2.05 19.13
N PHE A 353 -7.64 -2.24 19.00
CA PHE A 353 -8.64 -1.53 19.82
C PHE A 353 -8.48 -1.82 21.31
N ALA A 354 -8.26 -3.07 21.69
CA ALA A 354 -7.98 -3.44 23.07
C ALA A 354 -6.69 -2.79 23.59
N THR A 355 -5.65 -2.72 22.77
CA THR A 355 -4.39 -2.05 23.12
C THR A 355 -4.60 -0.54 23.28
N ALA A 356 -5.34 0.11 22.41
CA ALA A 356 -5.63 1.53 22.51
C ALA A 356 -6.35 1.86 23.82
N ARG A 357 -7.36 1.08 24.22
CA ARG A 357 -8.07 1.27 25.49
C ARG A 357 -7.16 1.13 26.71
N ARG A 358 -6.26 0.13 26.74
CA ARG A 358 -5.31 -0.04 27.84
C ARG A 358 -4.26 1.08 27.91
N ARG A 359 -3.87 1.64 26.77
CA ARG A 359 -2.83 2.69 26.69
C ARG A 359 -3.36 4.10 26.81
N TYR A 360 -4.65 4.30 26.65
CA TYR A 360 -5.28 5.62 26.75
C TYR A 360 -5.10 6.23 28.13
N ASN A 361 -4.65 7.48 28.14
CA ASN A 361 -4.50 8.27 29.36
C ASN A 361 -5.19 9.64 29.17
N PRO A 362 -6.28 9.93 29.91
CA PRO A 362 -7.02 11.18 29.78
C PRO A 362 -6.18 12.44 30.07
N LEU A 363 -5.24 12.36 31.03
CA LEU A 363 -4.36 13.49 31.33
C LEU A 363 -3.40 13.79 30.18
N ARG A 364 -2.85 12.73 29.54
CA ARG A 364 -2.03 12.87 28.34
C ARG A 364 -2.84 13.44 27.18
N ALA A 365 -4.07 12.98 26.98
CA ALA A 365 -4.97 13.49 25.95
C ALA A 365 -5.26 14.98 26.18
N TRP A 366 -5.60 15.35 27.40
CA TRP A 366 -5.81 16.74 27.80
C TRP A 366 -4.56 17.63 27.57
N TYR A 367 -3.39 17.17 28.01
CA TYR A 367 -2.13 17.88 27.80
C TYR A 367 -1.81 18.09 26.33
N ASN A 368 -2.00 17.04 25.53
CA ASN A 368 -1.80 17.11 24.08
C ASN A 368 -2.74 18.15 23.44
N GLU A 369 -4.00 18.18 23.88
CA GLU A 369 -4.99 19.15 23.41
C GLU A 369 -4.61 20.58 23.77
N ARG A 370 -4.27 20.84 25.05
CA ARG A 370 -4.09 22.19 25.57
C ARG A 370 -2.72 22.80 25.33
N VAL A 371 -1.69 21.97 25.24
CA VAL A 371 -0.30 22.43 25.22
C VAL A 371 0.39 22.13 23.90
N ARG A 372 0.25 20.91 23.38
CA ARG A 372 0.96 20.49 22.15
C ARG A 372 0.22 20.89 20.88
N LEU A 373 -1.09 20.68 20.83
CA LEU A 373 -1.89 20.95 19.64
C LEU A 373 -1.90 22.45 19.26
N PRO A 374 -2.13 23.40 20.18
CA PRO A 374 -2.11 24.83 19.85
C PRO A 374 -0.79 25.30 19.24
N ARG A 375 0.34 24.74 19.69
CA ARG A 375 1.67 25.07 19.14
C ARG A 375 1.93 24.46 17.76
N SER A 376 1.27 23.35 17.45
CA SER A 376 1.44 22.64 16.19
C SER A 376 0.46 23.07 15.10
N LEU A 377 -0.68 23.67 15.47
CA LEU A 377 -1.71 24.18 14.55
C LEU A 377 -1.52 25.64 14.14
N GLN A 378 -0.52 26.35 14.66
CA GLN A 378 -0.22 27.69 14.15
C GLN A 378 0.22 27.54 12.68
N PRO A 379 -0.44 28.24 11.74
CA PRO A 379 -0.05 28.20 10.34
C PRO A 379 1.37 28.71 10.22
N ARG A 380 2.33 27.80 10.10
CA ARG A 380 3.72 28.16 9.83
C ARG A 380 3.84 28.43 8.34
N THR A 381 3.70 29.65 7.97
CA THR A 381 3.81 30.11 6.59
C THR A 381 5.25 30.02 6.02
N LYS A 382 6.25 29.66 6.85
CA LYS A 382 7.64 29.41 6.43
C LYS A 382 8.31 28.43 7.37
N LEU A 383 8.98 27.43 6.86
CA LEU A 383 9.93 26.61 7.61
C LEU A 383 10.99 27.54 8.22
N THR A 384 11.26 27.37 9.51
CA THR A 384 12.36 28.11 10.14
C THR A 384 13.70 27.67 9.51
N PRO A 385 14.74 28.51 9.49
CA PRO A 385 16.08 28.14 9.03
C PRO A 385 16.63 26.89 9.76
N ARG A 386 16.16 26.59 10.95
CA ARG A 386 16.50 25.37 11.70
C ARG A 386 15.78 24.15 11.13
N GLU A 387 14.51 24.26 10.76
CA GLU A 387 13.73 23.18 10.14
C GLU A 387 14.19 22.89 8.70
N ILE A 388 14.55 23.92 7.94
CA ILE A 388 15.21 23.78 6.63
C ILE A 388 16.55 23.05 6.80
N ARG A 389 17.37 23.40 7.79
CA ARG A 389 18.62 22.69 8.10
C ARG A 389 18.38 21.26 8.59
N VAL A 390 17.32 21.03 9.37
CA VAL A 390 16.91 19.68 9.80
C VAL A 390 16.41 18.87 8.62
N ALA A 391 15.60 19.44 7.73
CA ALA A 391 15.16 18.78 6.50
C ALA A 391 16.34 18.50 5.55
N ALA A 392 17.23 19.47 5.34
CA ALA A 392 18.45 19.28 4.54
C ALA A 392 19.43 18.28 5.17
N ARG A 393 19.53 18.27 6.52
CA ARG A 393 20.33 17.29 7.26
C ARG A 393 19.69 15.92 7.29
N LEU A 394 18.36 15.83 7.33
CA LEU A 394 17.63 14.58 7.16
C LEU A 394 17.77 14.08 5.71
N LEU A 395 17.76 14.94 4.72
CA LEU A 395 18.03 14.60 3.32
C LEU A 395 19.50 14.14 3.12
N SER A 396 20.48 14.78 3.78
CA SER A 396 21.88 14.39 3.71
C SER A 396 22.26 13.18 4.57
N LEU A 397 21.60 13.00 5.72
CA LEU A 397 21.68 11.80 6.54
C LEU A 397 20.93 10.64 5.89
N ARG A 398 19.95 10.94 5.08
CA ARG A 398 19.23 10.00 4.24
C ARG A 398 20.13 9.35 3.19
N ALA A 399 20.92 10.12 2.45
CA ALA A 399 21.91 9.57 1.52
C ALA A 399 22.95 8.66 2.24
N LYS A 400 23.23 8.94 3.53
CA LYS A 400 24.11 8.09 4.36
C LYS A 400 23.37 6.93 5.03
N ARG A 401 22.14 7.09 5.54
CA ARG A 401 21.40 6.07 6.31
C ARG A 401 20.66 5.07 5.47
N ILE A 402 20.25 5.38 4.23
CA ILE A 402 19.66 4.39 3.33
C ILE A 402 20.73 3.38 2.89
N LYS A 403 22.02 3.73 2.96
CA LYS A 403 23.15 2.78 2.82
C LYS A 403 23.25 1.75 3.96
N GLU A 404 22.59 1.98 5.09
CA GLU A 404 22.71 1.19 6.33
C GLU A 404 21.40 0.53 6.77
N TYR A 405 20.36 0.49 5.91
CA TYR A 405 19.09 -0.14 6.26
C TYR A 405 19.20 -1.65 6.20
N GLU A 406 19.37 -2.26 7.37
CA GLU A 406 19.29 -3.70 7.56
C GLU A 406 17.83 -4.11 7.79
N PHE A 407 17.18 -4.67 6.78
CA PHE A 407 15.91 -5.38 6.96
C PHE A 407 16.23 -6.83 7.31
N ALA A 408 15.91 -7.25 8.52
CA ALA A 408 15.87 -8.66 8.89
C ALA A 408 14.65 -9.31 8.20
N ALA A 409 14.78 -9.69 6.94
CA ALA A 409 13.82 -10.54 6.25
C ALA A 409 14.43 -11.95 6.11
N PRO A 410 13.69 -13.01 6.45
CA PRO A 410 14.17 -14.38 6.24
C PRO A 410 14.11 -14.68 4.74
N PHE A 411 15.26 -14.69 4.08
CA PHE A 411 15.41 -15.19 2.72
C PHE A 411 16.09 -16.55 2.77
N PRO A 412 15.60 -17.56 2.04
CA PRO A 412 16.16 -18.92 2.08
C PRO A 412 17.62 -18.99 1.64
N ASP A 413 18.12 -18.01 0.85
CA ASP A 413 19.48 -17.97 0.33
C ASP A 413 20.36 -16.90 0.99
N ARG A 414 19.94 -16.28 2.10
CA ARG A 414 20.75 -15.36 2.89
C ARG A 414 20.72 -15.73 4.36
N PRO A 415 21.85 -15.64 5.06
CA PRO A 415 21.86 -15.81 6.51
C PRO A 415 20.94 -14.76 7.15
N LEU A 416 20.17 -15.18 8.17
CA LEU A 416 19.36 -14.31 9.01
C LEU A 416 20.20 -13.13 9.50
N GLY A 417 19.78 -11.91 9.16
CA GLY A 417 20.49 -10.68 9.56
C GLY A 417 21.34 -10.01 8.47
N ALA A 418 21.37 -10.52 7.24
CA ALA A 418 22.09 -9.85 6.16
C ALA A 418 21.36 -8.56 5.69
N PRO A 419 22.07 -7.40 5.61
CA PRO A 419 21.46 -6.13 5.24
C PRO A 419 20.99 -6.12 3.78
N VAL A 420 19.77 -5.62 3.56
CA VAL A 420 19.31 -5.21 2.24
C VAL A 420 19.82 -3.78 2.02
N ARG A 421 20.87 -3.61 1.24
CA ARG A 421 21.38 -2.29 0.87
C ARG A 421 20.58 -1.79 -0.33
N VAL A 422 19.84 -0.72 -0.14
CA VAL A 422 19.24 0.06 -1.23
C VAL A 422 20.27 1.14 -1.59
N ASP A 423 20.99 0.98 -2.68
CA ASP A 423 21.92 1.99 -3.18
C ASP A 423 21.16 3.04 -4.01
N LEU A 424 20.93 4.21 -3.44
CA LEU A 424 20.21 5.31 -4.07
C LEU A 424 21.11 6.25 -4.92
N ASN A 425 22.40 5.94 -5.05
CA ASN A 425 23.33 6.78 -5.82
C ASN A 425 23.45 6.39 -7.31
N ARG A 426 22.58 5.49 -7.81
CA ARG A 426 22.52 5.15 -9.24
C ARG A 426 21.18 5.62 -9.82
N ALA A 427 21.03 6.91 -9.99
CA ALA A 427 20.06 7.52 -10.89
C ALA A 427 20.67 7.71 -12.26
#